data_e0f3f61bb6659e94e4cd280fdcd664fb
#
_entry.id   e0f3f61bb6659e94e4cd280fdcd664fb
#
_cell.length_a   1.000
_cell.length_b   1.000
_cell.length_c   1.000
_cell.angle_alpha   90.00
_cell.angle_beta   90.00
_cell.angle_gamma   90.00
#
_symmetry.space_group_name_H-M   'P 1'
#
loop_
_entity.id
_entity.type
_entity.pdbx_description
1 polymer ?
#
loop_
_entity_poly.entity_id
_entity_poly.type
_entity_poly.pdbx_seq_one_letter_code
_entity_poly.pdbx_strand_id
1 'polypeptide(L)'
;MKQYTKHKLFILGALAVLAGALLTNIKNCSAAVELSFSPMRQYKVLVPGTTDDLTVTLAVPAAADGPAPYELEVRPFYVDDDNVTHFEAKEDYSQIVNWIKIPEDDVKGVLQPNEHKEINCTITVPANAPAGGQYAAIIIKTHDNTDSDIQQNYQMAHPIFAEVAGETIRQGEIKSLEVPSILLGGKISGSATVKNLGNVHSNVKHTLKVFPLFGDEEYYTNEEEPQENVVMPGATRYSYVSWDDTPYFGIFRVEYTVEFEGVKNEMNKIVIACPLYLLRERL
;
A
#
# COMPACT_ATOMS: atom_id res chain seq x y z
N MET A 1 -22.67 22.16 -64.33
CA MET A 1 -21.74 22.52 -63.21
C MET A 1 -22.44 23.01 -61.93
N LYS A 2 -23.59 23.64 -61.96
CA LYS A 2 -24.25 24.17 -60.74
C LYS A 2 -24.93 23.12 -59.82
N GLN A 3 -25.23 21.92 -60.28
CA GLN A 3 -25.90 20.90 -59.46
C GLN A 3 -24.97 20.12 -58.54
N TYR A 4 -23.71 19.92 -58.97
CA TYR A 4 -22.69 19.19 -58.16
C TYR A 4 -22.23 19.96 -56.90
N THR A 5 -22.26 21.28 -56.98
CA THR A 5 -21.84 22.15 -55.86
C THR A 5 -22.89 22.17 -54.74
N LYS A 6 -24.18 22.07 -55.07
CA LYS A 6 -25.25 21.99 -54.08
C LYS A 6 -25.26 20.68 -53.24
N HIS A 7 -24.93 19.56 -53.91
CA HIS A 7 -24.83 18.29 -53.21
C HIS A 7 -23.63 18.19 -52.25
N LYS A 8 -22.48 18.77 -52.63
CA LYS A 8 -21.30 18.86 -51.75
C LYS A 8 -21.55 19.73 -50.52
N LEU A 9 -22.27 20.85 -50.68
CA LEU A 9 -22.63 21.74 -49.59
C LEU A 9 -23.62 21.08 -48.61
N PHE A 10 -24.55 20.28 -49.12
CA PHE A 10 -25.52 19.55 -48.31
C PHE A 10 -24.88 18.41 -47.53
N ILE A 11 -23.91 17.68 -48.11
CA ILE A 11 -23.14 16.63 -47.43
C ILE A 11 -22.23 17.21 -46.35
N LEU A 12 -21.57 18.37 -46.60
CA LEU A 12 -20.76 19.03 -45.58
C LEU A 12 -21.60 19.53 -44.41
N GLY A 13 -22.79 20.07 -44.68
CA GLY A 13 -23.74 20.51 -43.64
C GLY A 13 -24.24 19.33 -42.79
N ALA A 14 -24.58 18.22 -43.41
CA ALA A 14 -25.02 17.01 -42.73
C ALA A 14 -23.90 16.38 -41.85
N LEU A 15 -22.65 16.38 -42.34
CA LEU A 15 -21.47 15.94 -41.56
C LEU A 15 -21.19 16.85 -40.36
N ALA A 16 -21.35 18.17 -40.52
CA ALA A 16 -21.17 19.13 -39.41
C ALA A 16 -22.24 18.99 -38.32
N VAL A 17 -23.50 18.71 -38.72
CA VAL A 17 -24.60 18.45 -37.77
C VAL A 17 -24.39 17.11 -37.06
N LEU A 18 -23.92 16.08 -37.76
CA LEU A 18 -23.60 14.78 -37.15
C LEU A 18 -22.44 14.86 -36.19
N ALA A 19 -21.38 15.62 -36.53
CA ALA A 19 -20.26 15.87 -35.66
C ALA A 19 -20.67 16.69 -34.41
N GLY A 20 -21.55 17.70 -34.59
CA GLY A 20 -22.12 18.47 -33.50
C GLY A 20 -22.98 17.64 -32.56
N ALA A 21 -23.79 16.72 -33.09
CA ALA A 21 -24.61 15.81 -32.31
C ALA A 21 -23.79 14.74 -31.54
N LEU A 22 -22.63 14.34 -32.07
CA LEU A 22 -21.70 13.47 -31.37
C LEU A 22 -20.96 14.18 -30.23
N LEU A 23 -20.68 15.47 -30.35
CA LEU A 23 -20.03 16.26 -29.29
C LEU A 23 -20.98 16.63 -28.14
N THR A 24 -22.29 16.65 -28.35
CA THR A 24 -23.27 16.96 -27.29
C THR A 24 -23.65 15.76 -26.42
N ASN A 25 -23.23 14.53 -26.77
CA ASN A 25 -23.46 13.32 -25.99
C ASN A 25 -22.26 12.87 -25.15
N ILE A 26 -21.29 13.72 -24.90
CA ILE A 26 -20.32 13.49 -23.84
C ILE A 26 -21.09 13.70 -22.53
N LYS A 27 -21.77 12.65 -22.06
CA LYS A 27 -22.19 12.59 -20.66
C LYS A 27 -20.92 12.74 -19.85
N ASN A 28 -20.87 13.78 -19.02
CA ASN A 28 -19.82 13.90 -18.02
C ASN A 28 -19.75 12.55 -17.33
N CYS A 29 -18.64 11.84 -17.50
CA CYS A 29 -18.32 10.68 -16.68
C CYS A 29 -18.21 11.29 -15.28
N SER A 30 -19.20 11.02 -14.44
CA SER A 30 -19.17 11.48 -13.05
C SER A 30 -17.91 10.91 -12.46
N ALA A 31 -16.96 11.75 -12.05
CA ALA A 31 -15.75 11.32 -11.41
C ALA A 31 -16.12 10.65 -10.09
N ALA A 32 -15.39 9.61 -9.74
CA ALA A 32 -15.51 8.97 -8.44
C ALA A 32 -15.35 10.01 -7.34
N VAL A 33 -16.04 9.84 -6.22
CA VAL A 33 -15.90 10.72 -5.06
C VAL A 33 -14.41 10.79 -4.66
N GLU A 34 -13.84 11.97 -4.75
CA GLU A 34 -12.45 12.23 -4.41
C GLU A 34 -12.34 12.56 -2.91
N LEU A 35 -12.36 11.56 -2.06
CA LEU A 35 -12.05 11.68 -0.64
C LEU A 35 -10.67 11.10 -0.38
N SER A 36 -9.80 11.86 0.25
CA SER A 36 -8.49 11.42 0.70
C SER A 36 -8.36 11.51 2.21
N PHE A 37 -7.37 10.82 2.78
CA PHE A 37 -7.08 10.88 4.21
C PHE A 37 -5.57 10.86 4.48
N SER A 38 -5.18 11.40 5.62
CA SER A 38 -3.80 11.49 6.08
C SER A 38 -3.74 11.40 7.62
N PRO A 39 -2.70 10.75 8.18
CA PRO A 39 -1.65 9.97 7.50
C PRO A 39 -2.20 8.64 6.97
N MET A 40 -1.46 7.97 6.08
CA MET A 40 -1.91 6.67 5.53
C MET A 40 -1.93 5.55 6.58
N ARG A 41 -1.14 5.65 7.63
CA ARG A 41 -1.07 4.73 8.77
C ARG A 41 -0.46 5.43 9.98
N GLN A 42 -0.72 4.91 11.18
CA GLN A 42 -0.13 5.43 12.40
C GLN A 42 0.49 4.32 13.25
N TYR A 43 1.62 4.67 13.89
CA TYR A 43 2.28 3.85 14.89
C TYR A 43 2.18 4.57 16.24
N LYS A 44 1.77 3.85 17.28
CA LYS A 44 1.56 4.38 18.62
C LYS A 44 2.22 3.50 19.67
N VAL A 45 2.88 4.11 20.66
CA VAL A 45 3.28 3.43 21.88
C VAL A 45 2.33 3.87 22.97
N LEU A 46 1.56 2.93 23.49
CA LEU A 46 0.49 3.18 24.48
C LEU A 46 0.91 2.75 25.86
N VAL A 47 0.59 3.57 26.86
CA VAL A 47 0.88 3.26 28.28
C VAL A 47 -0.43 2.82 28.96
N PRO A 48 -0.46 1.66 29.66
CA PRO A 48 -1.64 1.22 30.38
C PRO A 48 -2.13 2.27 31.39
N GLY A 49 -3.42 2.50 31.43
CA GLY A 49 -4.07 3.46 32.34
C GLY A 49 -4.01 4.92 31.87
N THR A 50 -3.54 5.20 30.66
CA THR A 50 -3.48 6.57 30.09
C THR A 50 -4.45 6.75 28.93
N THR A 51 -4.64 8.01 28.55
CA THR A 51 -5.35 8.40 27.33
C THR A 51 -4.35 9.04 26.36
N ASP A 52 -4.40 8.67 25.09
CA ASP A 52 -3.59 9.21 24.00
C ASP A 52 -4.52 9.73 22.89
N ASP A 53 -4.04 10.63 22.06
CA ASP A 53 -4.78 11.22 20.95
C ASP A 53 -4.41 10.56 19.62
N LEU A 54 -5.39 10.45 18.74
CA LEU A 54 -5.27 9.90 17.41
C LEU A 54 -5.96 10.84 16.42
N THR A 55 -5.21 11.50 15.54
CA THR A 55 -5.78 12.43 14.56
C THR A 55 -5.75 11.83 13.16
N VAL A 56 -6.89 11.89 12.47
CA VAL A 56 -7.03 11.57 11.05
C VAL A 56 -7.60 12.79 10.34
N THR A 57 -6.94 13.22 9.28
CA THR A 57 -7.41 14.34 8.45
C THR A 57 -8.08 13.78 7.20
N LEU A 58 -9.33 14.14 6.98
CA LEU A 58 -10.06 13.92 5.74
C LEU A 58 -9.96 15.15 4.87
N ALA A 59 -9.83 14.99 3.55
CA ALA A 59 -9.77 16.11 2.61
C ALA A 59 -10.43 15.78 1.27
N VAL A 60 -11.11 16.78 0.71
CA VAL A 60 -11.67 16.76 -0.63
C VAL A 60 -10.92 17.76 -1.49
N PRO A 61 -10.31 17.35 -2.63
CA PRO A 61 -9.59 18.25 -3.52
C PRO A 61 -10.46 19.39 -4.04
N ALA A 62 -9.83 20.53 -4.34
CA ALA A 62 -10.53 21.67 -4.94
C ALA A 62 -11.11 21.37 -6.34
N ALA A 63 -10.53 20.39 -7.04
CA ALA A 63 -10.95 19.96 -8.37
C ALA A 63 -12.04 18.86 -8.34
N ALA A 64 -12.50 18.44 -7.14
CA ALA A 64 -13.56 17.45 -7.01
C ALA A 64 -14.89 17.94 -7.59
N ASP A 65 -15.62 17.06 -8.26
CA ASP A 65 -16.87 17.39 -8.95
C ASP A 65 -18.05 17.67 -8.00
N GLY A 66 -17.91 17.32 -6.71
CA GLY A 66 -18.97 17.52 -5.73
C GLY A 66 -18.59 17.19 -4.29
N PRO A 67 -19.54 17.33 -3.37
CA PRO A 67 -19.33 17.02 -1.97
C PRO A 67 -19.14 15.52 -1.74
N ALA A 68 -18.28 15.17 -0.79
CA ALA A 68 -17.99 13.80 -0.38
C ALA A 68 -18.64 13.47 0.98
N PRO A 69 -19.68 12.66 1.04
CA PRO A 69 -20.17 12.13 2.30
C PRO A 69 -19.18 11.12 2.86
N TYR A 70 -19.06 11.06 4.18
CA TYR A 70 -18.23 10.08 4.85
C TYR A 70 -18.91 9.49 6.07
N GLU A 71 -18.54 8.26 6.39
CA GLU A 71 -18.87 7.57 7.64
C GLU A 71 -17.64 6.84 8.15
N LEU A 72 -17.33 6.98 9.45
CA LEU A 72 -16.18 6.39 10.10
C LEU A 72 -16.60 5.25 11.02
N GLU A 73 -15.83 4.17 11.00
CA GLU A 73 -16.02 3.00 11.85
C GLU A 73 -14.67 2.47 12.31
N VAL A 74 -14.54 2.13 13.60
CA VAL A 74 -13.33 1.45 14.08
C VAL A 74 -13.53 -0.05 13.94
N ARG A 75 -12.60 -0.72 13.26
CA ARG A 75 -12.59 -2.17 13.07
C ARG A 75 -11.24 -2.78 13.45
N PRO A 76 -11.23 -4.01 13.96
CA PRO A 76 -10.00 -4.76 14.10
C PRO A 76 -9.43 -5.12 12.73
N PHE A 77 -8.11 -5.34 12.64
CA PHE A 77 -7.52 -5.95 11.47
C PHE A 77 -6.33 -6.83 11.83
N TYR A 78 -6.05 -7.78 10.99
CA TYR A 78 -4.77 -8.50 10.94
C TYR A 78 -4.39 -8.76 9.47
N VAL A 79 -3.14 -9.12 9.26
CA VAL A 79 -2.64 -9.51 7.94
C VAL A 79 -2.14 -10.94 8.05
N ASP A 80 -2.65 -11.82 7.20
CA ASP A 80 -2.29 -13.24 7.20
C ASP A 80 -0.96 -13.53 6.47
N ASP A 81 -0.59 -14.80 6.39
CA ASP A 81 0.65 -15.25 5.75
C ASP A 81 0.67 -15.00 4.23
N ASP A 82 -0.50 -14.93 3.59
CA ASP A 82 -0.67 -14.62 2.16
C ASP A 82 -0.68 -13.10 1.86
N ASN A 83 -0.41 -12.27 2.88
CA ASN A 83 -0.46 -10.81 2.80
C ASN A 83 -1.86 -10.24 2.53
N VAL A 84 -2.89 -10.97 2.91
CA VAL A 84 -4.28 -10.51 2.82
C VAL A 84 -4.67 -9.83 4.13
N THR A 85 -5.24 -8.63 4.01
CA THR A 85 -5.76 -7.91 5.17
C THR A 85 -7.19 -8.35 5.47
N HIS A 86 -7.42 -8.79 6.70
CA HIS A 86 -8.72 -9.18 7.23
C HIS A 86 -9.19 -8.15 8.26
N PHE A 87 -10.44 -7.71 8.15
CA PHE A 87 -11.06 -6.79 9.11
C PHE A 87 -11.91 -7.55 10.14
N GLU A 88 -11.26 -8.49 10.81
CA GLU A 88 -11.85 -9.36 11.82
C GLU A 88 -11.00 -9.34 13.10
N ALA A 89 -11.61 -9.66 14.23
CA ALA A 89 -10.90 -9.72 15.50
C ALA A 89 -9.96 -10.93 15.55
N LYS A 90 -8.70 -10.68 15.97
CA LYS A 90 -7.76 -11.70 16.38
C LYS A 90 -7.55 -11.54 17.88
N GLU A 91 -7.97 -12.52 18.68
CA GLU A 91 -8.26 -12.42 20.12
C GLU A 91 -7.29 -11.53 20.94
N ASP A 92 -5.98 -11.80 20.87
CA ASP A 92 -5.00 -11.11 21.73
C ASP A 92 -4.59 -9.73 21.20
N TYR A 93 -4.91 -9.40 19.95
CA TYR A 93 -4.36 -8.24 19.24
C TYR A 93 -5.39 -7.20 18.80
N SER A 94 -6.66 -7.36 19.21
CA SER A 94 -7.77 -6.54 18.69
C SER A 94 -8.51 -5.73 19.77
N GLN A 95 -8.04 -5.74 21.01
CA GLN A 95 -8.73 -5.07 22.12
C GLN A 95 -8.78 -3.55 21.95
N ILE A 96 -7.81 -2.95 21.24
CA ILE A 96 -7.73 -1.52 20.97
C ILE A 96 -8.98 -0.95 20.29
N VAL A 97 -9.75 -1.76 19.57
CA VAL A 97 -11.02 -1.33 18.96
C VAL A 97 -11.97 -0.73 19.98
N ASN A 98 -11.98 -1.28 21.20
CA ASN A 98 -12.81 -0.81 22.30
C ASN A 98 -12.23 0.41 23.05
N TRP A 99 -10.96 0.74 22.78
CA TRP A 99 -10.26 1.86 23.43
C TRP A 99 -10.31 3.13 22.60
N ILE A 100 -10.51 2.99 21.27
CA ILE A 100 -10.61 4.13 20.35
C ILE A 100 -12.03 4.67 20.35
N LYS A 101 -12.15 5.97 20.61
CA LYS A 101 -13.41 6.69 20.52
C LYS A 101 -13.32 7.80 19.47
N ILE A 102 -14.17 7.72 18.46
CA ILE A 102 -14.40 8.81 17.50
C ILE A 102 -15.45 9.74 18.12
N PRO A 103 -15.29 11.09 18.11
CA PRO A 103 -16.33 12.00 18.55
C PRO A 103 -17.63 11.75 17.79
N GLU A 104 -18.76 11.75 18.48
CA GLU A 104 -20.08 11.42 17.88
C GLU A 104 -20.44 12.34 16.70
N ASP A 105 -20.09 13.62 16.80
CA ASP A 105 -20.33 14.62 15.75
C ASP A 105 -19.43 14.42 14.51
N ASP A 106 -18.37 13.59 14.63
CA ASP A 106 -17.40 13.34 13.58
C ASP A 106 -17.54 11.94 12.95
N VAL A 107 -18.40 11.08 13.49
CA VAL A 107 -18.63 9.72 12.97
C VAL A 107 -19.10 9.73 11.52
N LYS A 108 -19.87 10.75 11.15
CA LYS A 108 -20.36 10.93 9.76
C LYS A 108 -20.54 12.41 9.43
N GLY A 109 -20.40 12.72 8.15
CA GLY A 109 -20.57 14.09 7.67
C GLY A 109 -20.45 14.18 6.15
N VAL A 110 -20.39 15.40 5.67
CA VAL A 110 -20.19 15.72 4.24
C VAL A 110 -19.14 16.81 4.15
N LEU A 111 -18.09 16.60 3.37
CA LEU A 111 -17.07 17.60 3.06
C LEU A 111 -17.32 18.20 1.68
N GLN A 112 -17.16 19.52 1.58
CA GLN A 112 -17.27 20.23 0.30
C GLN A 112 -15.92 20.19 -0.45
N PRO A 113 -15.90 20.39 -1.78
CA PRO A 113 -14.66 20.59 -2.52
C PRO A 113 -13.78 21.67 -1.86
N ASN A 114 -12.48 21.40 -1.75
CA ASN A 114 -11.47 22.23 -1.06
C ASN A 114 -11.62 22.28 0.47
N GLU A 115 -12.40 21.39 1.06
CA GLU A 115 -12.54 21.28 2.51
C GLU A 115 -11.64 20.19 3.07
N HIS A 116 -11.11 20.42 4.26
CA HIS A 116 -10.42 19.42 5.07
C HIS A 116 -10.97 19.45 6.49
N LYS A 117 -10.98 18.28 7.12
CA LYS A 117 -11.47 18.11 8.49
C LYS A 117 -10.53 17.20 9.28
N GLU A 118 -10.09 17.70 10.42
CA GLU A 118 -9.33 16.92 11.39
C GLU A 118 -10.31 16.20 12.33
N ILE A 119 -10.18 14.88 12.41
CA ILE A 119 -10.94 14.01 13.31
C ILE A 119 -10.01 13.65 14.46
N ASN A 120 -10.28 14.20 15.63
CA ASN A 120 -9.47 13.99 16.82
C ASN A 120 -10.10 12.87 17.68
N CYS A 121 -9.67 11.63 17.43
CA CYS A 121 -10.06 10.46 18.20
C CYS A 121 -9.24 10.36 19.49
N THR A 122 -9.79 9.70 20.50
CA THR A 122 -9.06 9.39 21.74
C THR A 122 -8.88 7.89 21.89
N ILE A 123 -7.72 7.46 22.43
CA ILE A 123 -7.43 6.08 22.77
C ILE A 123 -7.32 6.00 24.30
N THR A 124 -8.32 5.43 24.96
CA THR A 124 -8.29 5.23 26.42
C THR A 124 -7.80 3.82 26.73
N VAL A 125 -6.56 3.71 27.17
CA VAL A 125 -5.90 2.43 27.44
C VAL A 125 -6.28 1.93 28.83
N PRO A 126 -6.88 0.74 28.99
CA PRO A 126 -7.16 0.18 30.30
C PRO A 126 -5.88 -0.03 31.14
N ALA A 127 -5.97 0.12 32.45
CA ALA A 127 -4.83 -0.10 33.35
C ALA A 127 -4.30 -1.55 33.31
N ASN A 128 -5.15 -2.49 32.93
CA ASN A 128 -4.83 -3.92 32.78
C ASN A 128 -4.67 -4.33 31.30
N ALA A 129 -4.41 -3.38 30.39
CA ALA A 129 -4.18 -3.68 28.98
C ALA A 129 -3.00 -4.64 28.83
N PRO A 130 -3.11 -5.71 28.02
CA PRO A 130 -2.01 -6.63 27.79
C PRO A 130 -0.87 -5.96 27.05
N ALA A 131 0.37 -6.24 27.46
CA ALA A 131 1.56 -5.76 26.77
C ALA A 131 1.70 -6.41 25.38
N GLY A 132 2.25 -5.64 24.42
CA GLY A 132 2.46 -6.11 23.04
C GLY A 132 1.62 -5.38 22.02
N GLY A 133 1.48 -5.98 20.83
CA GLY A 133 0.80 -5.37 19.69
C GLY A 133 -0.71 -5.31 19.85
N GLN A 134 -1.30 -4.20 19.40
CA GLN A 134 -2.76 -4.01 19.31
C GLN A 134 -3.07 -3.34 17.97
N TYR A 135 -4.05 -3.84 17.24
CA TYR A 135 -4.28 -3.45 15.85
C TYR A 135 -5.75 -3.13 15.58
N ALA A 136 -5.98 -1.93 15.06
CA ALA A 136 -7.27 -1.47 14.59
C ALA A 136 -7.11 -0.64 13.31
N ALA A 137 -8.19 -0.46 12.58
CA ALA A 137 -8.26 0.48 11.48
C ALA A 137 -9.49 1.38 11.65
N ILE A 138 -9.35 2.65 11.32
CA ILE A 138 -10.51 3.51 11.06
C ILE A 138 -10.89 3.27 9.61
N ILE A 139 -12.06 2.68 9.40
CA ILE A 139 -12.66 2.49 8.08
C ILE A 139 -13.39 3.77 7.71
N ILE A 140 -13.03 4.33 6.57
CA ILE A 140 -13.63 5.52 6.00
C ILE A 140 -14.49 5.06 4.84
N LYS A 141 -15.81 5.11 5.01
CA LYS A 141 -16.80 4.77 3.98
C LYS A 141 -17.23 6.04 3.28
N THR A 142 -17.34 6.01 1.96
CA THR A 142 -17.88 7.09 1.14
C THR A 142 -18.64 6.51 -0.04
N HIS A 143 -19.54 7.28 -0.61
CA HIS A 143 -20.30 6.90 -1.79
C HIS A 143 -20.45 8.10 -2.73
N ASP A 144 -20.66 7.82 -4.00
CA ASP A 144 -20.95 8.88 -4.96
C ASP A 144 -22.38 9.38 -4.79
N ASN A 145 -22.58 10.68 -5.01
CA ASN A 145 -23.88 11.35 -4.96
C ASN A 145 -24.52 11.41 -6.34
N THR A 146 -24.28 10.43 -7.20
CA THR A 146 -24.88 10.39 -8.53
C THR A 146 -26.33 9.91 -8.48
N ASP A 147 -27.23 10.58 -9.23
CA ASP A 147 -28.59 10.10 -9.48
C ASP A 147 -28.64 8.90 -10.45
N SER A 148 -27.57 8.11 -10.51
CA SER A 148 -27.49 6.90 -11.33
C SER A 148 -28.08 5.71 -10.59
N ASP A 149 -28.65 4.76 -11.34
CA ASP A 149 -29.19 3.51 -10.80
C ASP A 149 -28.11 2.62 -10.15
N ILE A 150 -26.82 2.99 -10.29
CA ILE A 150 -25.67 2.28 -9.73
C ILE A 150 -24.93 3.26 -8.80
N GLN A 151 -25.05 3.05 -7.50
CA GLN A 151 -24.24 3.74 -6.49
C GLN A 151 -22.93 2.97 -6.26
N GLN A 152 -21.81 3.66 -6.35
CA GLN A 152 -20.50 3.11 -5.99
C GLN A 152 -20.18 3.46 -4.54
N ASN A 153 -19.90 2.43 -3.74
CA ASN A 153 -19.48 2.57 -2.36
C ASN A 153 -17.99 2.29 -2.27
N TYR A 154 -17.24 3.22 -1.71
CA TYR A 154 -15.81 3.10 -1.50
C TYR A 154 -15.50 2.96 -0.03
N GLN A 155 -14.53 2.12 0.29
CA GLN A 155 -14.01 1.98 1.65
C GLN A 155 -12.49 2.12 1.62
N MET A 156 -11.98 2.95 2.50
CA MET A 156 -10.56 3.14 2.74
C MET A 156 -10.27 2.76 4.18
N ALA A 157 -9.08 2.23 4.44
CA ALA A 157 -8.68 1.84 5.77
C ALA A 157 -7.47 2.67 6.21
N HIS A 158 -7.56 3.28 7.38
CA HIS A 158 -6.47 3.94 8.09
C HIS A 158 -5.98 3.01 9.20
N PRO A 159 -4.93 2.18 8.99
CA PRO A 159 -4.45 1.23 9.98
C PRO A 159 -3.67 1.90 11.10
N ILE A 160 -3.90 1.42 12.31
CA ILE A 160 -3.28 1.83 13.56
C ILE A 160 -2.52 0.63 14.11
N PHE A 161 -1.19 0.76 14.17
CA PHE A 161 -0.29 -0.20 14.77
C PHE A 161 0.11 0.32 16.14
N ALA A 162 -0.48 -0.25 17.19
CA ALA A 162 -0.17 0.14 18.55
C ALA A 162 0.68 -0.93 19.24
N GLU A 163 1.58 -0.46 20.10
CA GLU A 163 2.36 -1.26 21.02
C GLU A 163 2.02 -0.81 22.43
N VAL A 164 1.46 -1.71 23.23
CA VAL A 164 1.19 -1.45 24.64
C VAL A 164 2.45 -1.71 25.45
N ALA A 165 2.91 -0.69 26.17
CA ALA A 165 4.11 -0.76 27.00
C ALA A 165 4.01 -1.87 28.06
N GLY A 166 5.11 -2.62 28.24
CA GLY A 166 5.21 -3.75 29.15
C GLY A 166 6.24 -4.76 28.67
N GLU A 167 6.01 -6.03 28.94
CA GLU A 167 6.87 -7.10 28.46
C GLU A 167 6.65 -7.34 26.97
N THR A 168 7.47 -6.67 26.15
CA THR A 168 7.44 -6.79 24.69
C THR A 168 8.48 -7.81 24.25
N ILE A 169 8.02 -8.83 23.53
CA ILE A 169 8.90 -9.87 22.94
C ILE A 169 9.11 -9.49 21.47
N ARG A 170 10.38 -9.20 21.10
CA ARG A 170 10.82 -8.95 19.75
C ARG A 170 11.72 -10.09 19.32
N GLN A 171 11.16 -11.03 18.59
CA GLN A 171 11.87 -12.20 18.11
C GLN A 171 11.43 -12.55 16.70
N GLY A 172 12.40 -12.77 15.81
CA GLY A 172 12.17 -13.12 14.44
C GLY A 172 12.99 -14.34 14.00
N GLU A 173 12.52 -15.00 12.96
CA GLU A 173 13.22 -16.09 12.31
C GLU A 173 13.22 -15.88 10.79
N ILE A 174 14.41 -15.92 10.18
CA ILE A 174 14.57 -15.90 8.72
C ILE A 174 14.56 -17.35 8.25
N LYS A 175 13.47 -17.77 7.60
CA LYS A 175 13.24 -19.14 7.13
C LYS A 175 14.01 -19.46 5.86
N SER A 176 14.07 -18.49 4.92
CA SER A 176 14.82 -18.62 3.68
C SER A 176 15.35 -17.26 3.23
N LEU A 177 16.45 -17.32 2.48
CA LEU A 177 17.09 -16.18 1.83
C LEU A 177 17.64 -16.70 0.50
N GLU A 178 17.19 -16.11 -0.61
CA GLU A 178 17.47 -16.66 -1.94
C GLU A 178 17.82 -15.57 -2.95
N VAL A 179 18.82 -15.88 -3.79
CA VAL A 179 19.18 -15.11 -4.98
C VAL A 179 19.41 -16.10 -6.13
N PRO A 180 18.81 -15.95 -7.31
CA PRO A 180 19.01 -16.85 -8.43
C PRO A 180 20.46 -16.80 -8.93
N SER A 181 21.02 -17.96 -9.35
CA SER A 181 22.38 -18.03 -9.89
C SER A 181 22.44 -17.75 -11.40
N ILE A 182 21.34 -18.02 -12.11
CA ILE A 182 21.23 -17.88 -13.55
C ILE A 182 19.92 -17.17 -13.88
N LEU A 183 20.00 -16.13 -14.71
CA LEU A 183 18.86 -15.40 -15.23
C LEU A 183 18.80 -15.62 -16.76
N LEU A 184 17.72 -16.20 -17.23
CA LEU A 184 17.45 -16.40 -18.66
C LEU A 184 16.63 -15.23 -19.25
N GLY A 185 16.78 -14.08 -18.65
CA GLY A 185 16.02 -12.86 -18.84
C GLY A 185 15.35 -12.44 -17.52
N GLY A 186 14.96 -11.18 -17.40
CA GLY A 186 14.34 -10.65 -16.22
C GLY A 186 15.31 -9.88 -15.32
N LYS A 187 15.00 -9.82 -14.01
CA LYS A 187 15.63 -8.94 -13.04
C LYS A 187 16.53 -9.71 -12.09
N ILE A 188 17.64 -9.12 -11.65
CA ILE A 188 18.35 -9.60 -10.46
C ILE A 188 17.45 -9.30 -9.26
N SER A 189 17.13 -10.33 -8.50
CA SER A 189 16.27 -10.22 -7.32
C SER A 189 16.78 -11.06 -6.17
N GLY A 190 16.50 -10.59 -4.94
CA GLY A 190 16.61 -11.38 -3.73
C GLY A 190 15.22 -11.61 -3.13
N SER A 191 14.99 -12.77 -2.55
CA SER A 191 13.76 -13.07 -1.82
C SER A 191 14.05 -13.67 -0.45
N ALA A 192 13.18 -13.39 0.51
CA ALA A 192 13.27 -13.92 1.87
C ALA A 192 11.91 -14.31 2.40
N THR A 193 11.88 -15.35 3.23
CA THR A 193 10.73 -15.69 4.05
C THR A 193 11.11 -15.49 5.51
N VAL A 194 10.33 -14.67 6.23
CA VAL A 194 10.57 -14.36 7.63
C VAL A 194 9.34 -14.65 8.45
N LYS A 195 9.51 -15.05 9.73
CA LYS A 195 8.43 -15.29 10.68
C LYS A 195 8.64 -14.46 11.93
N ASN A 196 7.59 -13.76 12.36
CA ASN A 196 7.57 -13.04 13.62
C ASN A 196 7.15 -14.00 14.75
N LEU A 197 8.04 -14.23 15.70
CA LEU A 197 7.81 -15.07 16.90
C LEU A 197 7.53 -14.21 18.15
N GLY A 198 7.50 -12.88 17.99
CA GLY A 198 7.22 -11.94 19.06
C GLY A 198 5.73 -11.70 19.27
N ASN A 199 5.43 -10.79 20.21
CA ASN A 199 4.08 -10.35 20.55
C ASN A 199 3.74 -8.93 20.03
N VAL A 200 4.61 -8.36 19.19
CA VAL A 200 4.43 -7.05 18.55
C VAL A 200 4.82 -7.14 17.07
N HIS A 201 4.27 -6.27 16.23
CA HIS A 201 4.66 -6.16 14.83
C HIS A 201 6.13 -5.73 14.69
N SER A 202 6.76 -6.17 13.62
CA SER A 202 8.16 -5.91 13.35
C SER A 202 8.39 -5.49 11.91
N ASN A 203 9.34 -4.61 11.69
CA ASN A 203 9.76 -4.19 10.37
C ASN A 203 10.94 -5.04 9.89
N VAL A 204 10.82 -5.56 8.68
CA VAL A 204 11.90 -6.29 8.00
C VAL A 204 12.49 -5.39 6.92
N LYS A 205 13.81 -5.20 6.96
CA LYS A 205 14.55 -4.41 5.97
C LYS A 205 15.25 -5.31 4.99
N HIS A 206 15.15 -4.98 3.71
CA HIS A 206 15.76 -5.70 2.61
C HIS A 206 16.71 -4.78 1.84
N THR A 207 17.98 -5.17 1.75
CA THR A 207 19.01 -4.43 1.02
C THR A 207 19.62 -5.33 -0.06
N LEU A 208 19.65 -4.85 -1.29
CA LEU A 208 20.25 -5.50 -2.45
C LEU A 208 21.34 -4.59 -3.01
N LYS A 209 22.58 -5.13 -3.13
CA LYS A 209 23.69 -4.46 -3.81
C LYS A 209 24.16 -5.32 -4.98
N VAL A 210 24.46 -4.70 -6.09
CA VAL A 210 24.91 -5.39 -7.29
C VAL A 210 26.18 -4.74 -7.84
N PHE A 211 27.19 -5.56 -8.06
CA PHE A 211 28.50 -5.17 -8.57
C PHE A 211 28.84 -5.95 -9.84
N PRO A 212 29.74 -5.46 -10.70
CA PRO A 212 30.34 -6.30 -11.73
C PRO A 212 31.12 -7.45 -11.09
N LEU A 213 31.34 -8.56 -11.83
CA LEU A 213 32.12 -9.68 -11.31
C LEU A 213 33.53 -9.24 -10.86
N PHE A 214 34.13 -8.33 -11.61
CA PHE A 214 35.46 -7.76 -11.32
C PHE A 214 35.31 -6.24 -11.16
N GLY A 215 35.71 -5.73 -10.00
CA GLY A 215 35.62 -4.31 -9.66
C GLY A 215 34.68 -4.06 -8.48
N ASP A 216 34.77 -2.85 -7.95
CA ASP A 216 34.02 -2.42 -6.77
C ASP A 216 33.05 -1.26 -7.07
N GLU A 217 32.90 -0.91 -8.36
CA GLU A 217 31.90 0.07 -8.76
C GLU A 217 30.50 -0.56 -8.67
N GLU A 218 29.68 0.00 -7.78
CA GLU A 218 28.33 -0.49 -7.53
C GLU A 218 27.39 -0.12 -8.69
N TYR A 219 26.76 -1.12 -9.31
CA TYR A 219 25.77 -0.90 -10.37
C TYR A 219 24.39 -0.55 -9.79
N TYR A 220 24.07 -1.08 -8.62
CA TYR A 220 22.80 -0.85 -7.97
C TYR A 220 22.90 -1.04 -6.46
N THR A 221 22.20 -0.18 -5.72
CA THR A 221 21.88 -0.34 -4.30
C THR A 221 20.53 0.28 -3.98
N ASN A 222 19.85 -0.28 -2.99
CA ASN A 222 18.72 0.35 -2.32
C ASN A 222 19.03 0.62 -0.83
N GLU A 223 20.30 0.75 -0.47
CA GLU A 223 20.74 0.90 0.94
C GLU A 223 20.18 2.18 1.60
N GLU A 224 20.05 3.27 0.84
CA GLU A 224 19.49 4.53 1.35
C GLU A 224 17.98 4.45 1.58
N GLU A 225 17.27 3.66 0.76
CA GLU A 225 15.84 3.44 0.85
C GLU A 225 15.54 1.93 0.80
N PRO A 226 15.88 1.16 1.86
CA PRO A 226 15.65 -0.26 1.88
C PRO A 226 14.15 -0.56 1.82
N GLN A 227 13.79 -1.63 1.13
CA GLN A 227 12.41 -2.09 1.17
C GLN A 227 12.06 -2.57 2.58
N GLU A 228 11.00 -2.04 3.15
CA GLU A 228 10.50 -2.40 4.47
C GLU A 228 9.13 -3.07 4.39
N ASN A 229 8.96 -4.13 5.17
CA ASN A 229 7.70 -4.85 5.31
C ASN A 229 7.36 -5.05 6.78
N VAL A 230 6.09 -4.79 7.12
CA VAL A 230 5.58 -5.06 8.47
C VAL A 230 5.14 -6.51 8.56
N VAL A 231 5.66 -7.22 9.56
CA VAL A 231 5.27 -8.61 9.87
C VAL A 231 4.53 -8.63 11.20
N MET A 232 3.26 -9.05 11.16
CA MET A 232 2.39 -9.13 12.34
C MET A 232 2.83 -10.27 13.28
N PRO A 233 2.48 -10.23 14.58
CA PRO A 233 2.78 -11.31 15.52
C PRO A 233 2.28 -12.67 15.03
N GLY A 234 3.17 -13.67 15.05
CA GLY A 234 2.90 -15.04 14.62
C GLY A 234 2.80 -15.24 13.09
N ALA A 235 2.78 -14.16 12.29
CA ALA A 235 2.68 -14.24 10.84
C ALA A 235 4.03 -14.56 10.19
N THR A 236 3.96 -15.20 9.02
CA THR A 236 5.08 -15.42 8.10
C THR A 236 4.95 -14.46 6.93
N ARG A 237 6.05 -13.87 6.46
CA ARG A 237 6.05 -12.95 5.34
C ARG A 237 7.07 -13.36 4.30
N TYR A 238 6.61 -13.48 3.06
CA TYR A 238 7.47 -13.54 1.88
C TYR A 238 7.67 -12.13 1.35
N SER A 239 8.91 -11.79 1.05
CA SER A 239 9.30 -10.49 0.49
C SER A 239 10.37 -10.67 -0.57
N TYR A 240 10.45 -9.73 -1.50
CA TYR A 240 11.50 -9.69 -2.50
C TYR A 240 11.91 -8.25 -2.78
N VAL A 241 13.16 -8.07 -3.20
CA VAL A 241 13.71 -6.83 -3.72
C VAL A 241 14.36 -7.11 -5.06
N SER A 242 14.25 -6.20 -6.02
CA SER A 242 14.78 -6.42 -7.37
C SER A 242 15.44 -5.18 -7.95
N TRP A 243 16.43 -5.41 -8.78
CA TRP A 243 16.99 -4.40 -9.68
C TRP A 243 16.35 -4.54 -11.06
N ASP A 244 15.51 -3.58 -11.42
CA ASP A 244 14.67 -3.62 -12.60
C ASP A 244 15.46 -3.38 -13.90
N ASP A 245 16.52 -2.57 -13.85
CA ASP A 245 17.39 -2.22 -14.98
C ASP A 245 18.53 -3.22 -15.20
N THR A 246 18.35 -4.48 -14.77
CA THR A 246 19.35 -5.55 -14.96
C THR A 246 19.69 -5.72 -16.44
N PRO A 247 20.99 -5.64 -16.82
CA PRO A 247 21.42 -5.91 -18.19
C PRO A 247 21.08 -7.33 -18.63
N TYR A 248 20.68 -7.49 -19.89
CA TYR A 248 20.31 -8.80 -20.45
C TYR A 248 21.46 -9.81 -20.47
N PHE A 249 22.70 -9.34 -20.41
CA PHE A 249 23.90 -10.17 -20.45
C PHE A 249 24.96 -9.62 -19.50
N GLY A 250 25.55 -10.52 -18.70
CA GLY A 250 26.63 -10.15 -17.79
C GLY A 250 26.81 -11.17 -16.67
N ILE A 251 27.87 -10.94 -15.90
CA ILE A 251 28.15 -11.71 -14.68
C ILE A 251 28.29 -10.70 -13.54
N PHE A 252 27.49 -10.88 -12.50
CA PHE A 252 27.32 -9.93 -11.41
C PHE A 252 27.63 -10.59 -10.07
N ARG A 253 28.25 -9.84 -9.18
CA ARG A 253 28.34 -10.15 -7.75
C ARG A 253 27.17 -9.47 -7.06
N VAL A 254 26.33 -10.24 -6.40
CA VAL A 254 25.13 -9.77 -5.71
C VAL A 254 25.28 -10.01 -4.22
N GLU A 255 25.05 -8.97 -3.44
CA GLU A 255 25.01 -8.97 -1.98
C GLU A 255 23.57 -8.67 -1.57
N TYR A 256 22.90 -9.63 -0.93
CA TYR A 256 21.53 -9.49 -0.44
C TYR A 256 21.49 -9.63 1.07
N THR A 257 20.99 -8.63 1.75
CA THR A 257 20.88 -8.56 3.20
C THR A 257 19.44 -8.42 3.64
N VAL A 258 19.06 -9.18 4.67
CA VAL A 258 17.78 -9.06 5.38
C VAL A 258 18.04 -8.81 6.85
N GLU A 259 17.47 -7.74 7.38
CA GLU A 259 17.51 -7.40 8.79
C GLU A 259 16.11 -7.48 9.40
N PHE A 260 15.98 -8.25 10.48
CA PHE A 260 14.74 -8.50 11.20
C PHE A 260 15.02 -8.58 12.70
N GLU A 261 14.44 -7.67 13.49
CA GLU A 261 14.59 -7.59 14.95
C GLU A 261 16.06 -7.71 15.44
N GLY A 262 16.96 -6.97 14.79
CA GLY A 262 18.38 -6.99 15.12
C GLY A 262 19.14 -8.23 14.63
N VAL A 263 18.44 -9.21 14.03
CA VAL A 263 19.08 -10.35 13.36
C VAL A 263 19.32 -9.98 11.91
N LYS A 264 20.59 -10.05 11.48
CA LYS A 264 21.02 -9.74 10.12
C LYS A 264 21.52 -11.00 9.44
N ASN A 265 20.93 -11.37 8.30
CA ASN A 265 21.42 -12.42 7.42
C ASN A 265 21.85 -11.84 6.08
N GLU A 266 22.96 -12.33 5.58
CA GLU A 266 23.54 -11.90 4.31
C GLU A 266 23.78 -13.11 3.40
N MET A 267 23.54 -12.91 2.11
CA MET A 267 23.88 -13.84 1.05
C MET A 267 24.66 -13.13 -0.03
N ASN A 268 25.84 -13.68 -0.34
CA ASN A 268 26.67 -13.23 -1.44
C ASN A 268 26.64 -14.29 -2.55
N LYS A 269 26.35 -13.88 -3.77
CA LYS A 269 26.19 -14.80 -4.89
C LYS A 269 26.67 -14.22 -6.21
N ILE A 270 27.18 -15.10 -7.07
CA ILE A 270 27.45 -14.77 -8.47
C ILE A 270 26.18 -15.07 -9.26
N VAL A 271 25.73 -14.10 -10.05
CA VAL A 271 24.55 -14.19 -10.92
C VAL A 271 25.00 -14.04 -12.37
N ILE A 272 24.62 -14.98 -13.20
CA ILE A 272 24.90 -14.97 -14.65
C ILE A 272 23.60 -14.59 -15.36
N ALA A 273 23.55 -13.43 -15.97
CA ALA A 273 22.45 -13.05 -16.87
C ALA A 273 22.81 -13.45 -18.30
N CYS A 274 21.94 -14.24 -18.91
CA CYS A 274 22.10 -14.71 -20.28
C CYS A 274 20.72 -14.79 -20.95
N PRO A 275 20.48 -14.08 -22.06
CA PRO A 275 19.18 -14.14 -22.72
C PRO A 275 18.92 -15.51 -23.37
N LEU A 276 17.68 -15.97 -23.21
CA LEU A 276 17.25 -17.31 -23.62
C LEU A 276 17.53 -17.63 -25.10
N TYR A 277 17.51 -16.63 -25.98
CA TYR A 277 17.77 -16.84 -27.43
C TYR A 277 19.20 -17.27 -27.73
N LEU A 278 20.19 -16.93 -26.89
CA LEU A 278 21.57 -17.38 -27.08
C LEU A 278 21.76 -18.88 -26.79
N LEU A 279 20.83 -19.50 -26.06
CA LEU A 279 20.85 -20.93 -25.77
C LEU A 279 20.15 -21.77 -26.86
N ARG A 280 19.32 -21.15 -27.72
CA ARG A 280 18.56 -21.84 -28.76
C ARG A 280 19.38 -22.20 -30.02
N GLU A 281 20.51 -21.56 -30.25
CA GLU A 281 21.32 -21.82 -31.44
C GLU A 281 22.30 -23.01 -31.30
N ARG A 282 22.30 -23.70 -30.15
CA ARG A 282 23.21 -24.83 -29.90
C ARG A 282 22.51 -26.14 -29.47
N LEU A 283 21.21 -26.25 -29.63
CA LEU A 283 20.42 -27.46 -29.52
C LEU A 283 19.77 -27.82 -30.85
#